data_f194bf675e4e987920980b0f8b43e2f2
#
_entry.id   f194bf675e4e987920980b0f8b43e2f2
#
_cell.length_a   1.000
_cell.length_b   1.000
_cell.length_c   1.000
_cell.angle_alpha   90.00
_cell.angle_beta   90.00
_cell.angle_gamma   90.00
#
_symmetry.space_group_name_H-M   'P 1'
#
loop_
_entity.id
_entity.type
_entity.pdbx_description
1 polymer ?
#
loop_
_entity_poly.entity_id
_entity_poly.type
_entity_poly.pdbx_seq_one_letter_code
_entity_poly.pdbx_strand_id
1 'polypeptide(L)'
;MDCVIACEYNAISNGGFMIKEKLLKLCLAPLRLLPIKENRIVFICNRGGGFCCNPKYMAQYIHENYGSQYEIIFFYNDESVVKRNNCDWITWKKFDGFGYIEALVTAKYIVSNITIPRIVPYRRQQVKMCTWHGSAFKGTGDMEYNFDKYDVFLAENELTYKVIREIWMYRGEILRTGMPRNDCLFNFTKKQIKNIKEKIGVPEEHLLLYAPTFRDKGDADCFSVDFLKLKAHLEDRFGGSWQVAFRYHPLQKKRNLPSGCIDLSTYEDMQELLMCTDILVTDYSSCMWDFSLMGKPCFVYASDIDRYINDERGAFLYPIDMLPFPLARNNDELVERIVQFNRKEYEERLEQFFKEWGRYNYDGTATKKAVDRLLNG
;
A
#
# COMPACT_ATOMS: atom_id res chain seq x y z
N MET A 1 -27.99 5.50 4.42
CA MET A 1 -27.09 4.69 3.56
C MET A 1 -25.65 4.72 4.04
N ASP A 2 -25.20 5.81 4.64
CA ASP A 2 -23.86 5.93 5.27
C ASP A 2 -23.58 4.87 6.36
N CYS A 3 -24.65 4.31 6.94
CA CYS A 3 -24.60 3.24 7.93
C CYS A 3 -24.21 1.86 7.36
N VAL A 4 -24.32 1.66 6.04
CA VAL A 4 -24.17 0.34 5.40
C VAL A 4 -22.69 -0.02 5.18
N ILE A 5 -21.89 0.96 4.75
CA ILE A 5 -20.45 0.77 4.52
C ILE A 5 -19.70 0.73 5.86
N ALA A 6 -20.11 1.54 6.83
CA ALA A 6 -19.55 1.53 8.18
C ALA A 6 -19.85 0.24 8.97
N CYS A 7 -20.98 -0.42 8.69
CA CYS A 7 -21.38 -1.66 9.39
C CYS A 7 -20.53 -2.89 9.03
N GLU A 8 -19.95 -2.99 7.82
CA GLU A 8 -19.17 -4.18 7.44
C GLU A 8 -17.80 -4.27 8.15
N TYR A 9 -17.31 -3.16 8.70
CA TYR A 9 -15.97 -3.09 9.29
C TYR A 9 -15.93 -3.12 10.82
N ASN A 10 -17.07 -2.96 11.49
CA ASN A 10 -17.17 -3.01 12.97
C ASN A 10 -17.86 -4.25 13.52
N ALA A 11 -18.09 -5.26 12.70
CA ALA A 11 -18.89 -6.41 13.08
C ALA A 11 -18.07 -7.61 13.55
N ILE A 12 -17.59 -7.53 14.76
CA ILE A 12 -17.37 -8.72 15.58
C ILE A 12 -18.58 -8.82 16.50
N SER A 13 -19.32 -9.96 16.38
CA SER A 13 -20.34 -10.45 17.30
C SER A 13 -21.61 -9.61 17.55
N ASN A 14 -22.64 -9.77 16.70
CA ASN A 14 -24.05 -9.68 17.19
C ASN A 14 -25.03 -10.28 16.17
N GLY A 15 -25.92 -11.16 16.59
CA GLY A 15 -26.95 -11.80 15.75
C GLY A 15 -27.85 -10.82 14.96
N GLY A 16 -27.97 -9.57 15.42
CA GLY A 16 -28.67 -8.49 14.69
C GLY A 16 -27.98 -8.04 13.41
N PHE A 17 -26.68 -8.25 13.27
CA PHE A 17 -25.92 -7.89 12.06
C PHE A 17 -26.21 -8.84 10.89
N MET A 18 -26.25 -10.15 11.14
CA MET A 18 -26.55 -11.15 10.11
C MET A 18 -27.93 -10.96 9.47
N ILE A 19 -28.93 -10.52 10.25
CA ILE A 19 -30.28 -10.23 9.75
C ILE A 19 -30.26 -8.98 8.84
N LYS A 20 -29.58 -7.92 9.25
CA LYS A 20 -29.42 -6.70 8.45
C LYS A 20 -28.70 -6.97 7.12
N GLU A 21 -27.62 -7.76 7.14
CA GLU A 21 -26.88 -8.16 5.93
C GLU A 21 -27.76 -8.94 4.96
N LYS A 22 -28.55 -9.92 5.46
CA LYS A 22 -29.48 -10.68 4.63
C LYS A 22 -30.54 -9.82 4.00
N LEU A 23 -31.13 -8.87 4.75
CA LEU A 23 -32.11 -7.93 4.24
C LEU A 23 -31.51 -7.00 3.17
N LEU A 24 -30.32 -6.47 3.40
CA LEU A 24 -29.63 -5.64 2.41
C LEU A 24 -29.31 -6.43 1.14
N LYS A 25 -28.84 -7.66 1.24
CA LYS A 25 -28.64 -8.53 0.07
C LYS A 25 -29.93 -8.74 -0.72
N LEU A 26 -31.06 -8.93 -0.04
CA LEU A 26 -32.36 -9.09 -0.67
C LEU A 26 -32.79 -7.79 -1.39
N CYS A 27 -32.64 -6.63 -0.75
CA CYS A 27 -32.94 -5.33 -1.34
C CYS A 27 -32.06 -5.00 -2.56
N LEU A 28 -30.81 -5.44 -2.56
CA LEU A 28 -29.87 -5.20 -3.66
C LEU A 28 -29.96 -6.25 -4.77
N ALA A 29 -30.63 -7.39 -4.53
CA ALA A 29 -30.72 -8.49 -5.49
C ALA A 29 -31.29 -8.07 -6.87
N PRO A 30 -32.32 -7.17 -6.97
CA PRO A 30 -32.82 -6.72 -8.27
C PRO A 30 -31.78 -6.00 -9.13
N LEU A 31 -30.74 -5.43 -8.54
CA LEU A 31 -29.66 -4.77 -9.29
C LEU A 31 -28.89 -5.75 -10.20
N ARG A 32 -29.02 -7.06 -9.99
CA ARG A 32 -28.50 -8.07 -10.92
C ARG A 32 -29.12 -8.02 -12.31
N LEU A 33 -30.28 -7.39 -12.45
CA LEU A 33 -30.94 -7.21 -13.73
C LEU A 33 -30.30 -6.10 -14.59
N LEU A 34 -29.51 -5.21 -13.98
CA LEU A 34 -28.77 -4.19 -14.73
C LEU A 34 -27.73 -4.88 -15.63
N PRO A 35 -27.56 -4.45 -16.89
CA PRO A 35 -26.60 -5.04 -17.79
C PRO A 35 -25.15 -4.81 -17.30
N ILE A 36 -24.30 -5.82 -17.48
CA ILE A 36 -22.85 -5.64 -17.31
C ILE A 36 -22.35 -4.83 -18.51
N LYS A 37 -21.57 -3.81 -18.26
CA LYS A 37 -20.84 -3.05 -19.25
C LYS A 37 -19.48 -3.71 -19.46
N GLU A 38 -19.29 -4.41 -20.58
CA GLU A 38 -18.12 -5.23 -20.86
C GLU A 38 -16.81 -4.45 -20.89
N ASN A 39 -16.88 -3.14 -21.14
CA ASN A 39 -15.71 -2.24 -21.14
C ASN A 39 -15.55 -1.42 -19.86
N ARG A 40 -16.34 -1.66 -18.80
CA ARG A 40 -16.26 -0.89 -17.54
C ARG A 40 -15.30 -1.55 -16.57
N ILE A 41 -14.32 -0.77 -16.10
CA ILE A 41 -13.39 -1.15 -15.05
C ILE A 41 -13.59 -0.21 -13.85
N VAL A 42 -13.75 -0.79 -12.68
CA VAL A 42 -13.90 -0.06 -11.41
C VAL A 42 -12.66 -0.26 -10.55
N PHE A 43 -12.10 0.82 -10.05
CA PHE A 43 -10.95 0.82 -9.14
C PHE A 43 -11.33 1.32 -7.74
N ILE A 44 -10.95 0.54 -6.73
CA ILE A 44 -11.09 0.88 -5.31
C ILE A 44 -9.69 0.96 -4.70
N CYS A 45 -9.30 2.14 -4.25
CA CYS A 45 -8.04 2.38 -3.57
C CYS A 45 -8.30 2.93 -2.17
N ASN A 46 -7.80 2.23 -1.13
CA ASN A 46 -7.86 2.70 0.26
C ASN A 46 -9.24 3.26 0.66
N ARG A 47 -10.33 2.60 0.24
CA ARG A 47 -11.72 3.04 0.46
C ARG A 47 -12.01 4.46 -0.07
N GLY A 48 -11.46 4.80 -1.22
CA GLY A 48 -11.58 6.15 -1.79
C GLY A 48 -10.62 7.19 -1.18
N GLY A 49 -9.65 6.75 -0.39
CA GLY A 49 -8.72 7.63 0.31
C GLY A 49 -7.60 8.23 -0.53
N GLY A 50 -7.47 7.89 -1.82
CA GLY A 50 -6.45 8.47 -2.68
C GLY A 50 -6.34 7.83 -4.06
N PHE A 51 -5.63 8.50 -4.96
CA PHE A 51 -5.21 7.99 -6.26
C PHE A 51 -3.75 7.54 -6.18
N CYS A 52 -3.54 6.33 -5.69
CA CYS A 52 -2.21 5.80 -5.39
C CYS A 52 -2.21 4.26 -5.42
N CYS A 53 -1.10 3.66 -5.01
CA CYS A 53 -0.94 2.21 -4.87
C CYS A 53 -1.25 1.44 -6.17
N ASN A 54 -1.40 0.12 -6.10
CA ASN A 54 -1.62 -0.76 -7.26
C ASN A 54 -2.76 -0.31 -8.19
N PRO A 55 -3.95 0.11 -7.67
CA PRO A 55 -5.05 0.57 -8.51
C PRO A 55 -4.71 1.76 -9.42
N LYS A 56 -3.92 2.74 -8.94
CA LYS A 56 -3.46 3.88 -9.75
C LYS A 56 -2.65 3.41 -10.95
N TYR A 57 -1.60 2.62 -10.70
CA TYR A 57 -0.67 2.19 -11.75
C TYR A 57 -1.34 1.29 -12.79
N MET A 58 -2.29 0.43 -12.37
CA MET A 58 -3.10 -0.35 -13.31
C MET A 58 -4.04 0.53 -14.14
N ALA A 59 -4.71 1.52 -13.54
CA ALA A 59 -5.58 2.44 -14.24
C ALA A 59 -4.82 3.28 -15.28
N GLN A 60 -3.65 3.81 -14.90
CA GLN A 60 -2.76 4.56 -15.80
C GLN A 60 -2.30 3.68 -16.98
N TYR A 61 -1.83 2.46 -16.70
CA TYR A 61 -1.39 1.53 -17.74
C TYR A 61 -2.52 1.21 -18.74
N ILE A 62 -3.75 0.99 -18.24
CA ILE A 62 -4.90 0.71 -19.10
C ILE A 62 -5.22 1.95 -19.97
N HIS A 63 -5.21 3.15 -19.39
CA HIS A 63 -5.42 4.37 -20.17
C HIS A 63 -4.35 4.57 -21.25
N GLU A 64 -3.09 4.39 -20.91
CA GLU A 64 -1.95 4.60 -21.81
C GLU A 64 -1.91 3.58 -22.99
N ASN A 65 -2.32 2.33 -22.75
CA ASN A 65 -2.21 1.27 -23.74
C ASN A 65 -3.50 0.95 -24.49
N TYR A 66 -4.66 1.28 -23.91
CA TYR A 66 -5.98 0.95 -24.48
C TYR A 66 -6.84 2.19 -24.74
N GLY A 67 -6.43 3.37 -24.25
CA GLY A 67 -7.12 4.64 -24.47
C GLY A 67 -8.58 4.60 -24.02
N SER A 68 -9.48 5.08 -24.86
CA SER A 68 -10.93 5.14 -24.59
C SER A 68 -11.69 3.83 -24.78
N GLN A 69 -11.00 2.71 -25.04
CA GLN A 69 -11.67 1.41 -25.15
C GLN A 69 -12.34 1.00 -23.82
N TYR A 70 -11.81 1.45 -22.69
CA TYR A 70 -12.35 1.16 -21.37
C TYR A 70 -12.87 2.41 -20.66
N GLU A 71 -14.05 2.29 -20.03
CA GLU A 71 -14.61 3.25 -19.08
C GLU A 71 -13.95 2.99 -17.71
N ILE A 72 -13.03 3.87 -17.31
CA ILE A 72 -12.31 3.76 -16.04
C ILE A 72 -13.05 4.56 -14.98
N ILE A 73 -13.58 3.86 -13.96
CA ILE A 73 -14.20 4.47 -12.78
C ILE A 73 -13.25 4.33 -11.61
N PHE A 74 -12.97 5.45 -10.93
CA PHE A 74 -12.16 5.46 -9.71
C PHE A 74 -12.95 6.10 -8.56
N PHE A 75 -12.96 5.46 -7.39
CA PHE A 75 -13.72 5.97 -6.26
C PHE A 75 -12.91 6.91 -5.39
N TYR A 76 -13.59 7.94 -4.85
CA TYR A 76 -13.04 8.90 -3.91
C TYR A 76 -13.96 9.13 -2.71
N ASN A 77 -13.39 9.48 -1.55
CA ASN A 77 -14.13 9.93 -0.37
C ASN A 77 -14.16 11.45 -0.25
N ASP A 78 -13.03 12.09 -0.56
CA ASP A 78 -12.84 13.53 -0.45
C ASP A 78 -12.57 14.13 -1.82
N GLU A 79 -13.27 15.21 -2.17
CA GLU A 79 -13.14 15.89 -3.45
C GLU A 79 -11.72 16.44 -3.70
N SER A 80 -10.93 16.62 -2.66
CA SER A 80 -9.53 17.01 -2.80
C SER A 80 -8.70 15.98 -3.57
N VAL A 81 -9.07 14.69 -3.52
CA VAL A 81 -8.43 13.63 -4.33
C VAL A 81 -8.63 13.92 -5.83
N VAL A 82 -9.86 14.25 -6.22
CA VAL A 82 -10.19 14.58 -7.62
C VAL A 82 -9.44 15.84 -8.06
N LYS A 83 -9.48 16.89 -7.23
CA LYS A 83 -8.84 18.19 -7.54
C LYS A 83 -7.32 18.08 -7.68
N ARG A 84 -6.66 17.26 -6.85
CA ARG A 84 -5.20 17.08 -6.90
C ARG A 84 -4.74 16.30 -8.14
N ASN A 85 -5.54 15.34 -8.59
CA ASN A 85 -5.13 14.44 -9.66
C ASN A 85 -5.60 14.88 -11.05
N ASN A 86 -6.69 15.65 -11.16
CA ASN A 86 -7.20 16.29 -12.38
C ASN A 86 -7.09 15.40 -13.65
N CYS A 87 -7.48 14.12 -13.53
CA CYS A 87 -7.45 13.17 -14.64
C CYS A 87 -8.81 13.18 -15.36
N ASP A 88 -8.83 13.71 -16.57
CA ASP A 88 -10.04 13.82 -17.42
C ASP A 88 -10.48 12.46 -18.03
N TRP A 89 -9.58 11.50 -18.08
CA TRP A 89 -9.85 10.14 -18.55
C TRP A 89 -10.47 9.22 -17.48
N ILE A 90 -10.61 9.69 -16.22
CA ILE A 90 -11.25 8.96 -15.12
C ILE A 90 -12.66 9.47 -14.88
N THR A 91 -13.62 8.57 -14.81
CA THR A 91 -14.95 8.85 -14.24
C THR A 91 -14.86 8.72 -12.72
N TRP A 92 -14.72 9.85 -12.04
CA TRP A 92 -14.69 9.89 -10.58
C TRP A 92 -16.08 9.67 -9.99
N LYS A 93 -16.22 8.73 -9.05
CA LYS A 93 -17.45 8.50 -8.29
C LYS A 93 -17.16 8.49 -6.79
N LYS A 94 -18.11 8.97 -6.01
CA LYS A 94 -18.00 8.94 -4.54
C LYS A 94 -18.07 7.50 -4.03
N PHE A 95 -17.25 7.17 -3.01
CA PHE A 95 -17.17 5.84 -2.40
C PHE A 95 -18.36 5.59 -1.46
N ASP A 96 -19.55 6.04 -1.81
CA ASP A 96 -20.78 5.88 -1.04
C ASP A 96 -22.04 5.85 -1.94
N GLY A 97 -23.16 5.52 -1.32
CA GLY A 97 -24.48 5.66 -1.92
C GLY A 97 -24.77 4.71 -3.09
N PHE A 98 -25.83 5.06 -3.83
CA PHE A 98 -26.32 4.23 -4.93
C PHE A 98 -25.34 4.16 -6.12
N GLY A 99 -24.66 5.27 -6.43
CA GLY A 99 -23.70 5.32 -7.54
C GLY A 99 -22.49 4.39 -7.36
N TYR A 100 -22.07 4.17 -6.12
CA TYR A 100 -21.04 3.19 -5.77
C TYR A 100 -21.52 1.76 -6.07
N ILE A 101 -22.69 1.40 -5.55
CA ILE A 101 -23.26 0.06 -5.74
C ILE A 101 -23.58 -0.20 -7.24
N GLU A 102 -24.17 0.78 -7.95
CA GLU A 102 -24.45 0.69 -9.38
C GLU A 102 -23.17 0.40 -10.18
N ALA A 103 -22.11 1.15 -9.91
CA ALA A 103 -20.84 0.95 -10.59
C ALA A 103 -20.29 -0.47 -10.37
N LEU A 104 -20.32 -0.97 -9.14
CA LEU A 104 -19.84 -2.32 -8.81
C LEU A 104 -20.69 -3.42 -9.48
N VAL A 105 -22.00 -3.26 -9.52
CA VAL A 105 -22.91 -4.27 -10.11
C VAL A 105 -22.79 -4.31 -11.63
N THR A 106 -22.52 -3.18 -12.27
CA THR A 106 -22.48 -3.07 -13.74
C THR A 106 -21.09 -3.18 -14.34
N ALA A 107 -20.02 -3.15 -13.53
CA ALA A 107 -18.65 -3.29 -14.03
C ALA A 107 -18.37 -4.72 -14.48
N LYS A 108 -17.65 -4.88 -15.59
CA LYS A 108 -17.05 -6.16 -15.99
C LYS A 108 -15.86 -6.50 -15.10
N TYR A 109 -15.03 -5.51 -14.79
CA TYR A 109 -13.79 -5.68 -14.05
C TYR A 109 -13.80 -4.83 -12.78
N ILE A 110 -13.39 -5.41 -11.69
CA ILE A 110 -13.28 -4.75 -10.38
C ILE A 110 -11.90 -4.99 -9.82
N VAL A 111 -11.15 -3.92 -9.59
CA VAL A 111 -9.80 -3.97 -9.02
C VAL A 111 -9.82 -3.24 -7.69
N SER A 112 -9.35 -3.90 -6.63
CA SER A 112 -9.31 -3.30 -5.30
C SER A 112 -8.03 -3.67 -4.55
N ASN A 113 -7.51 -2.73 -3.75
CA ASN A 113 -6.41 -3.02 -2.84
C ASN A 113 -6.85 -3.32 -1.40
N ILE A 114 -8.17 -3.45 -1.21
CA ILE A 114 -8.82 -3.79 0.07
C ILE A 114 -9.94 -4.81 -0.18
N THR A 115 -10.63 -5.26 0.87
CA THR A 115 -11.83 -6.10 0.74
C THR A 115 -12.98 -5.34 0.08
N ILE A 116 -13.77 -6.02 -0.78
CA ILE A 116 -14.97 -5.48 -1.41
C ILE A 116 -16.23 -5.89 -0.64
N PRO A 117 -17.34 -5.09 -0.71
CA PRO A 117 -18.54 -5.34 0.07
C PRO A 117 -19.19 -6.68 -0.26
N ARG A 118 -19.49 -7.48 0.77
CA ARG A 118 -20.16 -8.79 0.63
C ARG A 118 -21.63 -8.68 0.25
N ILE A 119 -22.26 -7.53 0.50
CA ILE A 119 -23.69 -7.32 0.23
C ILE A 119 -24.00 -7.08 -1.25
N VAL A 120 -22.98 -6.68 -2.02
CA VAL A 120 -23.13 -6.42 -3.45
C VAL A 120 -23.41 -7.74 -4.19
N PRO A 121 -24.46 -7.81 -5.03
CA PRO A 121 -24.84 -9.02 -5.73
C PRO A 121 -23.98 -9.25 -6.99
N TYR A 122 -22.69 -9.51 -6.81
CA TYR A 122 -21.75 -9.79 -7.89
C TYR A 122 -22.19 -10.99 -8.74
N ARG A 123 -21.82 -10.98 -10.01
CA ARG A 123 -22.12 -12.02 -10.99
C ARG A 123 -20.86 -12.76 -11.45
N ARG A 124 -21.01 -13.98 -11.92
CA ARG A 124 -19.89 -14.83 -12.37
C ARG A 124 -19.16 -14.26 -13.59
N GLN A 125 -19.83 -13.46 -14.41
CA GLN A 125 -19.23 -12.81 -15.58
C GLN A 125 -18.29 -11.65 -15.20
N GLN A 126 -18.35 -11.17 -13.96
CA GLN A 126 -17.46 -10.10 -13.48
C GLN A 126 -16.14 -10.71 -13.02
N VAL A 127 -15.02 -10.10 -13.37
CA VAL A 127 -13.68 -10.46 -12.87
C VAL A 127 -13.30 -9.52 -11.73
N LYS A 128 -12.99 -10.08 -10.56
CA LYS A 128 -12.66 -9.32 -9.35
C LYS A 128 -11.24 -9.65 -8.90
N MET A 129 -10.37 -8.64 -8.97
CA MET A 129 -8.95 -8.77 -8.63
C MET A 129 -8.64 -8.01 -7.34
N CYS A 130 -8.08 -8.71 -6.35
CA CYS A 130 -7.48 -8.11 -5.17
C CYS A 130 -5.99 -7.88 -5.41
N THR A 131 -5.57 -6.63 -5.40
CA THR A 131 -4.15 -6.29 -5.53
C THR A 131 -3.45 -6.18 -4.19
N TRP A 132 -4.22 -6.13 -3.09
CA TRP A 132 -3.74 -5.82 -1.75
C TRP A 132 -2.92 -4.52 -1.71
N HIS A 133 -2.28 -4.21 -0.59
CA HIS A 133 -1.61 -2.91 -0.40
C HIS A 133 -0.28 -2.99 0.38
N GLY A 134 0.29 -4.16 0.56
CA GLY A 134 1.55 -4.34 1.24
C GLY A 134 1.94 -5.79 1.45
N SER A 135 3.18 -6.00 1.85
CA SER A 135 3.72 -7.31 2.17
C SER A 135 3.07 -7.86 3.44
N ALA A 136 2.70 -9.13 3.40
CA ALA A 136 2.02 -9.79 4.50
C ALA A 136 3.01 -10.44 5.48
N PHE A 137 3.86 -9.65 6.15
CA PHE A 137 4.82 -10.17 7.13
C PHE A 137 4.39 -9.95 8.59
N LYS A 138 3.38 -9.12 8.82
CA LYS A 138 2.79 -8.86 10.15
C LYS A 138 1.61 -9.78 10.40
N GLY A 139 1.38 -10.14 11.66
CA GLY A 139 0.12 -10.70 12.10
C GLY A 139 -1.05 -9.75 11.78
N THR A 140 -2.22 -10.32 11.60
CA THR A 140 -3.44 -9.57 11.29
C THR A 140 -4.24 -9.21 12.55
N GLY A 141 -3.72 -9.58 13.72
CA GLY A 141 -4.48 -9.51 14.98
C GLY A 141 -5.77 -10.32 14.86
N ASP A 142 -6.84 -9.80 15.47
CA ASP A 142 -8.18 -10.42 15.42
C ASP A 142 -8.95 -10.11 14.12
N MET A 143 -8.29 -9.52 13.11
CA MET A 143 -8.94 -9.19 11.84
C MET A 143 -9.15 -10.43 10.97
N GLU A 144 -10.39 -10.83 10.79
CA GLU A 144 -10.76 -11.83 9.79
C GLU A 144 -10.88 -11.17 8.41
N TYR A 145 -9.95 -11.51 7.53
CA TYR A 145 -10.06 -11.13 6.12
C TYR A 145 -10.90 -12.16 5.37
N ASN A 146 -11.89 -11.67 4.63
CA ASN A 146 -12.66 -12.51 3.74
C ASN A 146 -12.48 -12.08 2.29
N PHE A 147 -11.80 -12.91 1.54
CA PHE A 147 -11.47 -12.70 0.13
C PHE A 147 -12.27 -13.61 -0.83
N ASP A 148 -13.33 -14.28 -0.35
CA ASP A 148 -14.14 -15.23 -1.12
C ASP A 148 -14.86 -14.62 -2.33
N LYS A 149 -14.95 -13.29 -2.39
CA LYS A 149 -15.53 -12.55 -3.52
C LYS A 149 -14.56 -12.28 -4.66
N TYR A 150 -13.27 -12.46 -4.43
CA TYR A 150 -12.28 -12.25 -5.46
C TYR A 150 -12.03 -13.51 -6.29
N ASP A 151 -11.72 -13.33 -7.55
CA ASP A 151 -11.35 -14.39 -8.48
C ASP A 151 -9.82 -14.52 -8.57
N VAL A 152 -9.11 -13.38 -8.48
CA VAL A 152 -7.64 -13.28 -8.58
C VAL A 152 -7.09 -12.45 -7.44
N PHE A 153 -5.97 -12.89 -6.86
CA PHE A 153 -5.19 -12.16 -5.85
C PHE A 153 -3.75 -11.98 -6.35
N LEU A 154 -3.13 -10.82 -6.13
CA LEU A 154 -1.72 -10.60 -6.46
C LEU A 154 -0.81 -10.95 -5.29
N ALA A 155 0.31 -11.61 -5.56
CA ALA A 155 1.39 -11.81 -4.60
C ALA A 155 2.69 -11.18 -5.11
N GLU A 156 3.46 -10.57 -4.21
CA GLU A 156 4.74 -9.91 -4.53
C GLU A 156 5.95 -10.81 -4.32
N ASN A 157 5.82 -11.80 -3.43
CA ASN A 157 6.87 -12.75 -3.07
C ASN A 157 6.26 -14.04 -2.50
N GLU A 158 7.10 -15.05 -2.27
CA GLU A 158 6.65 -16.36 -1.79
C GLU A 158 6.09 -16.30 -0.37
N LEU A 159 6.59 -15.41 0.49
CA LEU A 159 6.04 -15.21 1.84
C LEU A 159 4.58 -14.73 1.75
N THR A 160 4.33 -13.69 0.97
CA THR A 160 2.97 -13.18 0.74
C THR A 160 2.06 -14.24 0.13
N TYR A 161 2.58 -15.03 -0.84
CA TYR A 161 1.81 -16.15 -1.42
C TYR A 161 1.38 -17.16 -0.35
N LYS A 162 2.30 -17.60 0.51
CA LYS A 162 1.99 -18.55 1.59
C LYS A 162 0.97 -17.97 2.56
N VAL A 163 1.12 -16.71 2.96
CA VAL A 163 0.16 -16.04 3.85
C VAL A 163 -1.24 -16.01 3.24
N ILE A 164 -1.36 -15.61 1.98
CA ILE A 164 -2.65 -15.59 1.27
C ILE A 164 -3.26 -16.99 1.22
N ARG A 165 -2.46 -18.00 0.92
CA ARG A 165 -2.93 -19.37 0.73
C ARG A 165 -3.23 -20.09 2.03
N GLU A 166 -2.37 -19.99 3.04
CA GLU A 166 -2.36 -20.82 4.24
C GLU A 166 -2.98 -20.12 5.45
N ILE A 167 -2.77 -18.79 5.60
CA ILE A 167 -3.28 -18.03 6.75
C ILE A 167 -4.63 -17.39 6.42
N TRP A 168 -4.73 -16.71 5.28
CA TRP A 168 -6.00 -16.10 4.85
C TRP A 168 -6.92 -17.09 4.14
N MET A 169 -6.48 -18.34 3.96
CA MET A 169 -7.26 -19.45 3.42
C MET A 169 -7.90 -19.17 2.05
N TYR A 170 -7.34 -18.23 1.27
CA TYR A 170 -7.85 -17.91 -0.04
C TYR A 170 -7.68 -19.07 -1.02
N ARG A 171 -8.74 -19.43 -1.74
CA ARG A 171 -8.79 -20.62 -2.63
C ARG A 171 -8.82 -20.29 -4.11
N GLY A 172 -8.97 -19.01 -4.45
CA GLY A 172 -8.93 -18.54 -5.84
C GLY A 172 -7.52 -18.56 -6.44
N GLU A 173 -7.38 -17.96 -7.60
CA GLU A 173 -6.09 -17.82 -8.28
C GLU A 173 -5.19 -16.81 -7.56
N ILE A 174 -3.92 -17.15 -7.38
CA ILE A 174 -2.90 -16.21 -6.88
C ILE A 174 -1.89 -15.98 -8.00
N LEU A 175 -1.83 -14.76 -8.48
CA LEU A 175 -0.94 -14.35 -9.55
C LEU A 175 0.41 -13.86 -8.97
N ARG A 176 1.48 -14.55 -9.33
CA ARG A 176 2.84 -14.29 -8.86
C ARG A 176 3.56 -13.30 -9.78
N THR A 177 3.18 -12.02 -9.69
CA THR A 177 3.68 -10.98 -10.61
C THR A 177 4.51 -9.91 -9.95
N GLY A 178 4.51 -9.82 -8.63
CA GLY A 178 4.87 -8.60 -7.94
C GLY A 178 3.72 -7.61 -7.89
N MET A 179 4.00 -6.41 -7.43
CA MET A 179 3.00 -5.36 -7.24
C MET A 179 3.09 -4.30 -8.34
N PRO A 180 1.98 -3.99 -9.02
CA PRO A 180 1.93 -2.95 -10.06
C PRO A 180 2.55 -1.62 -9.64
N ARG A 181 2.31 -1.18 -8.41
CA ARG A 181 2.88 0.06 -7.88
C ARG A 181 4.41 0.11 -7.91
N ASN A 182 5.06 -1.05 -7.88
CA ASN A 182 6.52 -1.13 -7.79
C ASN A 182 7.22 -1.05 -9.15
N ASP A 183 6.50 -1.12 -10.26
CA ASP A 183 7.09 -1.02 -11.60
C ASP A 183 7.81 0.32 -11.81
N CYS A 184 7.29 1.41 -11.24
CA CYS A 184 7.91 2.72 -11.31
C CYS A 184 9.27 2.78 -10.58
N LEU A 185 9.56 1.87 -9.64
CA LEU A 185 10.83 1.81 -8.92
C LEU A 185 11.97 1.22 -9.77
N PHE A 186 11.65 0.61 -10.91
CA PHE A 186 12.62 0.08 -11.89
C PHE A 186 12.77 1.00 -13.10
N ASN A 187 11.71 1.71 -13.47
CA ASN A 187 11.59 2.43 -14.73
C ASN A 187 11.45 3.94 -14.53
N PHE A 188 12.31 4.57 -13.73
CA PHE A 188 12.28 6.03 -13.51
C PHE A 188 13.45 6.74 -14.16
N THR A 189 13.25 8.02 -14.48
CA THR A 189 14.26 8.90 -15.05
C THR A 189 14.73 9.96 -14.04
N LYS A 190 15.94 10.48 -14.22
CA LYS A 190 16.44 11.61 -13.42
C LYS A 190 15.49 12.82 -13.46
N LYS A 191 14.82 13.05 -14.60
CA LYS A 191 13.84 14.14 -14.75
C LYS A 191 12.62 13.94 -13.85
N GLN A 192 12.11 12.70 -13.77
CA GLN A 192 10.98 12.38 -12.87
C GLN A 192 11.36 12.62 -11.41
N ILE A 193 12.53 12.14 -10.97
CA ILE A 193 13.03 12.40 -9.60
C ILE A 193 13.10 13.91 -9.34
N LYS A 194 13.68 14.68 -10.27
CA LYS A 194 13.81 16.12 -10.13
C LYS A 194 12.43 16.79 -9.98
N ASN A 195 11.49 16.45 -10.85
CA ASN A 195 10.13 17.02 -10.79
C ASN A 195 9.43 16.69 -9.46
N ILE A 196 9.61 15.47 -8.93
CA ILE A 196 9.01 15.07 -7.64
C ILE A 196 9.70 15.84 -6.52
N LYS A 197 11.04 15.93 -6.50
CA LYS A 197 11.79 16.70 -5.50
C LYS A 197 11.36 18.17 -5.47
N GLU A 198 11.19 18.81 -6.63
CA GLU A 198 10.66 20.16 -6.75
C GLU A 198 9.23 20.27 -6.16
N LYS A 199 8.35 19.32 -6.50
CA LYS A 199 6.96 19.28 -6.02
C LYS A 199 6.86 19.12 -4.50
N ILE A 200 7.77 18.37 -3.88
CA ILE A 200 7.78 18.16 -2.42
C ILE A 200 8.63 19.20 -1.66
N GLY A 201 9.24 20.15 -2.38
CA GLY A 201 10.06 21.22 -1.78
C GLY A 201 11.38 20.72 -1.19
N VAL A 202 12.00 19.69 -1.80
CA VAL A 202 13.29 19.10 -1.38
C VAL A 202 14.32 19.36 -2.46
N PRO A 203 14.97 20.54 -2.46
CA PRO A 203 16.00 20.87 -3.43
C PRO A 203 17.34 20.18 -3.13
N GLU A 204 17.50 19.65 -1.92
CA GLU A 204 18.72 19.01 -1.47
C GLU A 204 19.09 17.81 -2.34
N GLU A 205 20.39 17.51 -2.36
CA GLU A 205 20.93 16.41 -3.15
C GLU A 205 20.39 15.05 -2.69
N HIS A 206 20.33 14.84 -1.38
CA HIS A 206 19.94 13.58 -0.77
C HIS A 206 18.70 13.71 0.13
N LEU A 207 17.91 12.64 0.18
CA LEU A 207 16.71 12.54 0.99
C LEU A 207 16.73 11.29 1.87
N LEU A 208 16.63 11.49 3.20
CA LEU A 208 16.22 10.44 4.14
C LEU A 208 14.72 10.59 4.39
N LEU A 209 13.97 9.50 4.16
CA LEU A 209 12.54 9.42 4.51
C LEU A 209 12.36 8.56 5.75
N TYR A 210 11.70 9.12 6.78
CA TYR A 210 11.19 8.34 7.92
C TYR A 210 9.69 8.13 7.79
N ALA A 211 9.28 6.86 7.66
CA ALA A 211 7.88 6.50 7.39
C ALA A 211 7.39 5.40 8.35
N PRO A 212 7.10 5.72 9.62
CA PRO A 212 6.66 4.75 10.61
C PRO A 212 5.22 4.30 10.39
N THR A 213 4.90 3.10 10.88
CA THR A 213 3.53 2.57 10.96
C THR A 213 2.73 3.37 12.01
N PHE A 214 1.42 3.52 11.80
CA PHE A 214 0.55 4.15 12.79
C PHE A 214 0.38 3.30 14.05
N ARG A 215 -0.02 3.95 15.14
CA ARG A 215 -0.34 3.31 16.42
C ARG A 215 -1.78 3.60 16.78
N ASP A 216 -2.55 2.53 17.10
CA ASP A 216 -3.96 2.62 17.46
C ASP A 216 -4.15 3.25 18.86
N LYS A 217 -3.25 2.92 19.80
CA LYS A 217 -3.36 3.26 21.21
C LYS A 217 -2.59 4.52 21.65
N GLY A 218 -2.24 5.40 20.71
CA GLY A 218 -1.69 6.72 21.03
C GLY A 218 -0.24 6.93 20.65
N ASP A 219 0.41 7.95 21.24
CA ASP A 219 1.78 8.35 20.92
C ASP A 219 2.76 7.25 21.36
N ALA A 220 3.58 6.80 20.46
CA ALA A 220 4.63 5.84 20.72
C ALA A 220 6.00 6.50 20.59
N ASP A 221 6.99 5.94 21.28
CA ASP A 221 8.38 6.38 21.23
C ASP A 221 8.99 6.29 19.82
N CYS A 222 8.33 5.52 18.93
CA CYS A 222 8.72 5.44 17.51
C CYS A 222 8.75 6.81 16.80
N PHE A 223 8.07 7.82 17.32
CA PHE A 223 8.09 9.16 16.75
C PHE A 223 9.18 10.06 17.34
N SER A 224 9.94 9.59 18.34
CA SER A 224 10.99 10.35 19.06
C SER A 224 12.37 10.19 18.45
N VAL A 225 12.49 10.25 17.10
CA VAL A 225 13.79 10.25 16.42
C VAL A 225 14.41 11.64 16.47
N ASP A 226 15.70 11.70 16.85
CA ASP A 226 16.50 12.94 16.82
C ASP A 226 17.00 13.20 15.39
N PHE A 227 16.16 13.88 14.59
CA PHE A 227 16.47 14.14 13.20
C PHE A 227 17.61 15.14 12.98
N LEU A 228 17.88 16.04 13.93
CA LEU A 228 19.01 16.97 13.83
C LEU A 228 20.32 16.21 13.97
N LYS A 229 20.42 15.35 15.00
CA LYS A 229 21.59 14.46 15.20
C LYS A 229 21.77 13.55 13.99
N LEU A 230 20.68 12.93 13.52
CA LEU A 230 20.69 12.02 12.40
C LEU A 230 21.21 12.69 11.12
N LYS A 231 20.73 13.90 10.80
CA LYS A 231 21.17 14.69 9.63
C LYS A 231 22.67 14.96 9.68
N ALA A 232 23.19 15.40 10.81
CA ALA A 232 24.63 15.68 10.96
C ALA A 232 25.49 14.44 10.67
N HIS A 233 25.08 13.26 11.15
CA HIS A 233 25.79 12.01 10.87
C HIS A 233 25.68 11.54 9.41
N LEU A 234 24.57 11.83 8.74
CA LEU A 234 24.41 11.53 7.31
C LEU A 234 25.36 12.38 6.47
N GLU A 235 25.46 13.68 6.75
CA GLU A 235 26.35 14.62 6.05
C GLU A 235 27.82 14.26 6.28
N ASP A 236 28.19 13.87 7.50
CA ASP A 236 29.54 13.43 7.83
C ASP A 236 29.89 12.09 7.16
N ARG A 237 28.98 11.11 7.17
CA ARG A 237 29.24 9.75 6.69
C ARG A 237 29.19 9.61 5.18
N PHE A 238 28.23 10.28 4.51
CA PHE A 238 27.96 10.11 3.10
C PHE A 238 28.28 11.35 2.26
N GLY A 239 28.56 12.49 2.89
CA GLY A 239 28.77 13.78 2.23
C GLY A 239 27.48 14.36 1.64
N GLY A 240 27.61 15.50 0.93
CA GLY A 240 26.50 16.18 0.29
C GLY A 240 25.56 16.89 1.27
N SER A 241 24.47 17.44 0.74
CA SER A 241 23.40 18.06 1.52
C SER A 241 22.24 17.09 1.69
N TRP A 242 21.72 16.98 2.92
CA TRP A 242 20.65 16.05 3.25
C TRP A 242 19.40 16.78 3.72
N GLN A 243 18.26 16.38 3.17
CA GLN A 243 16.97 16.67 3.76
C GLN A 243 16.44 15.44 4.49
N VAL A 244 15.94 15.63 5.70
CA VAL A 244 15.19 14.61 6.42
C VAL A 244 13.71 14.92 6.28
N ALA A 245 12.93 13.93 5.87
CA ALA A 245 11.49 14.03 5.72
C ALA A 245 10.78 13.00 6.61
N PHE A 246 9.66 13.40 7.16
CA PHE A 246 8.77 12.55 7.95
C PHE A 246 7.46 12.33 7.19
N ARG A 247 6.96 11.09 7.17
CA ARG A 247 5.66 10.77 6.58
C ARG A 247 4.83 9.92 7.52
N TYR A 248 3.85 10.55 8.17
CA TYR A 248 2.86 9.81 8.95
C TYR A 248 2.02 8.88 8.08
N HIS A 249 1.65 7.75 8.66
CA HIS A 249 0.63 6.90 8.05
C HIS A 249 -0.71 7.67 7.96
N PRO A 250 -1.49 7.55 6.87
CA PRO A 250 -2.74 8.28 6.69
C PRO A 250 -3.76 8.13 7.84
N LEU A 251 -3.74 7.02 8.56
CA LEU A 251 -4.61 6.76 9.70
C LEU A 251 -4.15 7.41 11.01
N GLN A 252 -2.93 7.99 11.05
CA GLN A 252 -2.43 8.65 12.26
C GLN A 252 -3.19 9.93 12.55
N LYS A 253 -3.92 9.96 13.66
CA LYS A 253 -4.80 11.09 14.05
C LYS A 253 -4.04 12.25 14.67
N LYS A 254 -3.12 11.97 15.60
CA LYS A 254 -2.27 12.98 16.23
C LYS A 254 -0.95 13.08 15.48
N ARG A 255 -0.56 14.28 15.11
CA ARG A 255 0.61 14.58 14.31
C ARG A 255 1.37 15.75 14.94
N ASN A 256 2.39 15.44 15.70
CA ASN A 256 3.36 16.42 16.19
C ASN A 256 4.63 16.22 15.39
N LEU A 257 4.86 17.07 14.38
CA LEU A 257 6.05 16.97 13.56
C LEU A 257 7.29 17.17 14.42
N PRO A 258 8.24 16.21 14.46
CA PRO A 258 9.49 16.40 15.15
C PRO A 258 10.32 17.53 14.52
N SER A 259 11.16 18.19 15.33
CA SER A 259 12.07 19.22 14.82
C SER A 259 13.13 18.63 13.88
N GLY A 260 13.59 19.42 12.91
CA GLY A 260 14.67 19.04 11.99
C GLY A 260 14.23 18.22 10.78
N CYS A 261 12.93 18.05 10.55
CA CYS A 261 12.41 17.37 9.36
C CYS A 261 11.25 18.15 8.71
N ILE A 262 10.96 17.81 7.45
CA ILE A 262 9.78 18.30 6.72
C ILE A 262 8.66 17.27 6.77
N ASP A 263 7.40 17.73 6.69
CA ASP A 263 6.21 16.85 6.67
C ASP A 263 5.79 16.52 5.25
N LEU A 264 5.93 15.26 4.85
CA LEU A 264 5.43 14.72 3.59
C LEU A 264 4.19 13.84 3.75
N SER A 265 3.49 13.91 4.89
CA SER A 265 2.34 13.06 5.19
C SER A 265 1.14 13.29 4.27
N THR A 266 1.03 14.48 3.66
CA THR A 266 -0.01 14.82 2.70
C THR A 266 0.30 14.40 1.26
N TYR A 267 1.53 13.98 0.99
CA TYR A 267 1.89 13.48 -0.33
C TYR A 267 1.24 12.11 -0.57
N GLU A 268 0.46 12.00 -1.63
CA GLU A 268 -0.47 10.88 -1.80
C GLU A 268 0.24 9.57 -2.17
N ASP A 269 1.20 9.63 -3.09
CA ASP A 269 1.86 8.43 -3.64
C ASP A 269 3.18 8.10 -2.94
N MET A 270 3.19 6.97 -2.23
CA MET A 270 4.38 6.50 -1.51
C MET A 270 5.50 6.10 -2.47
N GLN A 271 5.19 5.51 -3.62
CA GLN A 271 6.21 5.07 -4.57
C GLN A 271 6.98 6.24 -5.18
N GLU A 272 6.31 7.36 -5.43
CA GLU A 272 6.98 8.58 -5.89
C GLU A 272 7.97 9.11 -4.83
N LEU A 273 7.61 9.04 -3.54
CA LEU A 273 8.53 9.39 -2.46
C LEU A 273 9.70 8.41 -2.37
N LEU A 274 9.43 7.10 -2.48
CA LEU A 274 10.49 6.08 -2.44
C LEU A 274 11.50 6.24 -3.58
N MET A 275 11.06 6.60 -4.80
CA MET A 275 11.98 6.89 -5.92
C MET A 275 12.98 7.97 -5.57
N CYS A 276 12.53 9.03 -4.89
CA CYS A 276 13.38 10.19 -4.52
C CYS A 276 14.21 9.94 -3.27
N THR A 277 13.90 8.92 -2.49
CA THR A 277 14.56 8.60 -1.22
C THR A 277 15.88 7.89 -1.47
N ASP A 278 16.94 8.33 -0.77
CA ASP A 278 18.26 7.70 -0.79
C ASP A 278 18.42 6.74 0.37
N ILE A 279 17.86 7.08 1.55
CA ILE A 279 17.82 6.23 2.73
C ILE A 279 16.39 6.20 3.29
N LEU A 280 15.86 5.01 3.50
CA LEU A 280 14.59 4.81 4.20
C LEU A 280 14.86 4.39 5.65
N VAL A 281 14.24 5.08 6.59
CA VAL A 281 14.05 4.60 7.96
C VAL A 281 12.57 4.31 8.15
N THR A 282 12.25 3.14 8.63
CA THR A 282 10.87 2.74 8.91
C THR A 282 10.85 1.78 10.11
N ASP A 283 9.68 1.30 10.48
CA ASP A 283 9.55 0.33 11.57
C ASP A 283 8.97 -1.01 11.05
N TYR A 284 7.67 -1.20 11.19
CA TYR A 284 6.94 -2.41 10.80
C TYR A 284 6.17 -2.23 9.49
N SER A 285 6.51 -1.22 8.71
CA SER A 285 5.80 -0.88 7.47
C SER A 285 6.26 -1.74 6.31
N SER A 286 5.30 -2.19 5.50
CA SER A 286 5.60 -2.93 4.27
C SER A 286 6.34 -2.12 3.20
N CYS A 287 6.47 -0.80 3.35
CA CYS A 287 7.25 0.03 2.41
C CYS A 287 8.74 -0.33 2.37
N MET A 288 9.28 -0.97 3.42
CA MET A 288 10.64 -1.48 3.41
C MET A 288 10.86 -2.50 2.28
N TRP A 289 9.87 -3.33 2.00
CA TRP A 289 9.94 -4.34 0.94
C TRP A 289 9.92 -3.70 -0.44
N ASP A 290 9.03 -2.72 -0.64
CA ASP A 290 9.00 -1.94 -1.89
C ASP A 290 10.35 -1.25 -2.11
N PHE A 291 10.87 -0.56 -1.08
CA PHE A 291 12.13 0.17 -1.16
C PHE A 291 13.35 -0.73 -1.40
N SER A 292 13.36 -1.92 -0.80
CA SER A 292 14.44 -2.90 -0.95
C SER A 292 14.64 -3.39 -2.39
N LEU A 293 13.60 -3.27 -3.23
CA LEU A 293 13.69 -3.61 -4.66
C LEU A 293 14.71 -2.74 -5.41
N MET A 294 14.99 -1.53 -4.91
CA MET A 294 15.98 -0.62 -5.49
C MET A 294 17.41 -0.86 -4.97
N GLY A 295 17.61 -1.77 -4.02
CA GLY A 295 18.91 -2.00 -3.37
C GLY A 295 19.44 -0.82 -2.55
N LYS A 296 18.60 0.18 -2.27
CA LYS A 296 18.97 1.34 -1.46
C LYS A 296 18.93 1.03 0.04
N PRO A 297 19.73 1.72 0.89
CA PRO A 297 19.78 1.46 2.34
C PRO A 297 18.44 1.67 3.04
N CYS A 298 17.96 0.64 3.71
CA CYS A 298 16.77 0.67 4.54
C CYS A 298 17.13 0.26 5.97
N PHE A 299 16.72 1.04 6.96
CA PHE A 299 16.93 0.77 8.39
C PHE A 299 15.61 0.58 9.09
N VAL A 300 15.54 -0.37 10.00
CA VAL A 300 14.36 -0.62 10.84
C VAL A 300 14.59 0.00 12.21
N TYR A 301 13.74 0.98 12.56
CA TYR A 301 13.73 1.63 13.87
C TYR A 301 12.54 1.12 14.69
N ALA A 302 12.81 0.21 15.63
CA ALA A 302 11.81 -0.55 16.36
C ALA A 302 11.87 -0.28 17.87
N SER A 303 11.79 0.99 18.28
CA SER A 303 11.93 1.43 19.68
C SER A 303 10.80 0.94 20.60
N ASP A 304 9.65 0.58 20.03
CA ASP A 304 8.48 0.14 20.77
C ASP A 304 8.02 -1.29 20.41
N ILE A 305 8.95 -2.15 19.99
CA ILE A 305 8.65 -3.48 19.45
C ILE A 305 7.80 -4.34 20.40
N ASP A 306 8.13 -4.35 21.68
CA ASP A 306 7.42 -5.17 22.67
C ASP A 306 5.97 -4.70 22.84
N ARG A 307 5.77 -3.39 22.87
CA ARG A 307 4.45 -2.78 22.91
C ARG A 307 3.67 -3.06 21.63
N TYR A 308 4.30 -2.94 20.46
CA TYR A 308 3.65 -3.20 19.19
C TYR A 308 3.15 -4.65 19.07
N ILE A 309 3.97 -5.61 19.50
CA ILE A 309 3.60 -7.03 19.51
C ILE A 309 2.47 -7.31 20.51
N ASN A 310 2.58 -6.80 21.74
CA ASN A 310 1.66 -7.16 22.83
C ASN A 310 0.33 -6.41 22.77
N ASP A 311 0.34 -5.15 22.30
CA ASP A 311 -0.81 -4.25 22.47
C ASP A 311 -1.49 -3.87 21.15
N GLU A 312 -0.80 -4.02 19.99
CA GLU A 312 -1.30 -3.47 18.72
C GLU A 312 -1.66 -4.56 17.70
N ARG A 313 -0.70 -5.34 17.23
CA ARG A 313 -0.88 -6.21 16.06
C ARG A 313 -0.52 -7.67 16.25
N GLY A 314 -0.05 -8.05 17.44
CA GLY A 314 0.43 -9.41 17.68
C GLY A 314 1.79 -9.70 17.02
N ALA A 315 2.18 -10.97 17.07
CA ALA A 315 3.48 -11.40 16.57
C ALA A 315 3.64 -11.20 15.05
N PHE A 316 4.89 -11.02 14.63
CA PHE A 316 5.23 -11.03 13.21
C PHE A 316 5.18 -12.45 12.65
N LEU A 317 4.77 -12.58 11.39
CA LEU A 317 4.81 -13.85 10.65
C LEU A 317 6.23 -14.24 10.24
N TYR A 318 7.15 -13.30 10.29
CA TYR A 318 8.58 -13.48 10.10
C TYR A 318 9.33 -12.68 11.17
N PRO A 319 10.30 -13.28 11.90
CA PRO A 319 10.99 -12.60 13.01
C PRO A 319 11.71 -11.33 12.56
N ILE A 320 11.46 -10.23 13.27
CA ILE A 320 12.03 -8.92 12.90
C ILE A 320 13.55 -8.89 12.94
N ASP A 321 14.15 -9.63 13.87
CA ASP A 321 15.61 -9.73 14.01
C ASP A 321 16.27 -10.51 12.86
N MET A 322 15.49 -11.27 12.09
CA MET A 322 15.93 -12.01 10.92
C MET A 322 15.73 -11.25 9.60
N LEU A 323 15.14 -10.05 9.65
CA LEU A 323 15.00 -9.21 8.47
C LEU A 323 16.37 -8.84 7.90
N PRO A 324 16.49 -8.63 6.58
CA PRO A 324 17.75 -8.26 5.95
C PRO A 324 18.20 -6.84 6.28
N PHE A 325 17.38 -6.06 6.97
CA PHE A 325 17.59 -4.65 7.27
C PHE A 325 18.31 -4.45 8.61
N PRO A 326 19.29 -3.51 8.73
CA PRO A 326 19.85 -3.14 10.02
C PRO A 326 18.77 -2.67 10.99
N LEU A 327 18.70 -3.31 12.16
CA LEU A 327 17.72 -3.04 13.21
C LEU A 327 18.33 -2.13 14.30
N ALA A 328 17.57 -1.13 14.72
CA ALA A 328 17.86 -0.23 15.83
C ALA A 328 16.65 -0.14 16.77
N ARG A 329 16.89 -0.12 18.07
CA ARG A 329 15.85 -0.04 19.12
C ARG A 329 15.82 1.32 19.84
N ASN A 330 16.79 2.18 19.56
CA ASN A 330 16.90 3.54 20.10
C ASN A 330 17.69 4.45 19.13
N ASN A 331 17.72 5.76 19.43
CA ASN A 331 18.39 6.74 18.58
C ASN A 331 19.90 6.49 18.42
N ASP A 332 20.59 6.09 19.49
CA ASP A 332 22.03 5.87 19.43
C ASP A 332 22.37 4.67 18.55
N GLU A 333 21.60 3.59 18.68
CA GLU A 333 21.72 2.43 17.78
C GLU A 333 21.41 2.79 16.33
N LEU A 334 20.38 3.63 16.06
CA LEU A 334 20.05 4.05 14.69
C LEU A 334 21.21 4.80 14.05
N VAL A 335 21.81 5.74 14.78
CA VAL A 335 22.99 6.48 14.34
C VAL A 335 24.16 5.53 14.11
N GLU A 336 24.43 4.62 15.06
CA GLU A 336 25.50 3.62 14.93
C GLU A 336 25.33 2.76 13.68
N ARG A 337 24.12 2.23 13.41
CA ARG A 337 23.83 1.44 12.22
C ARG A 337 24.05 2.21 10.92
N ILE A 338 23.73 3.50 10.89
CA ILE A 338 23.96 4.38 9.73
C ILE A 338 25.45 4.65 9.53
N VAL A 339 26.18 4.99 10.59
CA VAL A 339 27.63 5.28 10.54
C VAL A 339 28.42 4.04 10.11
N GLN A 340 28.07 2.88 10.65
CA GLN A 340 28.74 1.58 10.38
C GLN A 340 28.17 0.88 9.13
N PHE A 341 27.25 1.49 8.39
CA PHE A 341 26.59 0.84 7.25
C PHE A 341 27.61 0.32 6.23
N ASN A 342 27.52 -0.98 5.96
CA ASN A 342 28.30 -1.68 4.96
C ASN A 342 27.40 -2.12 3.81
N ARG A 343 27.56 -1.46 2.65
CA ARG A 343 26.73 -1.73 1.47
C ARG A 343 26.82 -3.17 0.99
N LYS A 344 28.02 -3.74 0.95
CA LYS A 344 28.23 -5.11 0.47
C LYS A 344 27.53 -6.14 1.36
N GLU A 345 27.69 -6.03 2.66
CA GLU A 345 27.01 -6.91 3.62
C GLU A 345 25.49 -6.78 3.53
N TYR A 346 24.98 -5.56 3.38
CA TYR A 346 23.55 -5.30 3.21
C TYR A 346 23.00 -5.96 1.94
N GLU A 347 23.71 -5.83 0.81
CA GLU A 347 23.31 -6.42 -0.47
C GLU A 347 23.33 -7.96 -0.40
N GLU A 348 24.35 -8.56 0.24
CA GLU A 348 24.43 -10.01 0.49
C GLU A 348 23.26 -10.52 1.33
N ARG A 349 22.88 -9.81 2.40
CA ARG A 349 21.72 -10.15 3.24
C ARG A 349 20.39 -10.03 2.47
N LEU A 350 20.22 -9.00 1.67
CA LEU A 350 19.06 -8.83 0.81
C LEU A 350 18.96 -9.97 -0.22
N GLU A 351 20.06 -10.30 -0.89
CA GLU A 351 20.10 -11.36 -1.88
C GLU A 351 19.76 -12.73 -1.25
N GLN A 352 20.32 -13.03 -0.09
CA GLN A 352 20.02 -14.26 0.65
C GLN A 352 18.53 -14.33 1.02
N PHE A 353 17.95 -13.22 1.54
CA PHE A 353 16.54 -13.15 1.88
C PHE A 353 15.65 -13.39 0.66
N PHE A 354 15.94 -12.72 -0.45
CA PHE A 354 15.16 -12.89 -1.67
C PHE A 354 15.36 -14.24 -2.34
N LYS A 355 16.48 -14.91 -2.13
CA LYS A 355 16.69 -16.29 -2.58
C LYS A 355 15.81 -17.28 -1.82
N GLU A 356 15.59 -17.03 -0.54
CA GLU A 356 14.72 -17.86 0.31
C GLU A 356 13.23 -17.63 0.05
N TRP A 357 12.83 -16.36 0.00
CA TRP A 357 11.41 -15.99 -0.07
C TRP A 357 10.94 -15.58 -1.45
N GLY A 358 11.82 -15.56 -2.43
CA GLY A 358 11.56 -15.09 -3.78
C GLY A 358 11.15 -13.61 -3.81
N ARG A 359 11.37 -12.97 -4.91
CA ARG A 359 10.70 -11.73 -5.28
C ARG A 359 10.21 -11.88 -6.70
N TYR A 360 8.93 -11.62 -6.90
CA TYR A 360 8.34 -11.64 -8.22
C TYR A 360 8.50 -10.25 -8.83
N ASN A 361 8.71 -10.21 -10.13
CA ASN A 361 8.82 -8.96 -10.87
C ASN A 361 10.08 -8.11 -10.57
N TYR A 362 11.18 -8.57 -11.13
CA TYR A 362 12.43 -7.78 -11.14
C TYR A 362 12.55 -6.83 -12.33
N ASP A 363 11.64 -6.94 -13.29
CA ASP A 363 11.73 -6.34 -14.63
C ASP A 363 10.79 -5.13 -14.82
N GLY A 364 10.04 -4.74 -13.77
CA GLY A 364 9.10 -3.63 -13.85
C GLY A 364 7.90 -3.90 -14.77
N THR A 365 7.45 -5.17 -14.87
CA THR A 365 6.32 -5.57 -15.73
C THR A 365 5.12 -6.14 -14.97
N ALA A 366 5.05 -5.96 -13.63
CA ALA A 366 3.95 -6.48 -12.82
C ALA A 366 2.60 -5.89 -13.25
N THR A 367 2.57 -4.60 -13.57
CA THR A 367 1.35 -3.92 -14.06
C THR A 367 0.84 -4.58 -15.32
N LYS A 368 1.72 -4.76 -16.32
CA LYS A 368 1.36 -5.42 -17.58
C LYS A 368 0.78 -6.81 -17.32
N LYS A 369 1.49 -7.65 -16.56
CA LYS A 369 1.06 -9.03 -16.24
C LYS A 369 -0.29 -9.05 -15.52
N ALA A 370 -0.51 -8.15 -14.56
CA ALA A 370 -1.77 -8.05 -13.83
C ALA A 370 -2.93 -7.58 -14.74
N VAL A 371 -2.69 -6.60 -15.62
CA VAL A 371 -3.69 -6.10 -16.58
C VAL A 371 -3.98 -7.14 -17.65
N ASP A 372 -2.98 -7.80 -18.20
CA ASP A 372 -3.18 -8.89 -19.18
C ASP A 372 -4.08 -9.98 -18.59
N ARG A 373 -3.82 -10.40 -17.34
CA ARG A 373 -4.67 -11.39 -16.66
C ARG A 373 -6.07 -10.87 -16.34
N LEU A 374 -6.21 -9.60 -16.02
CA LEU A 374 -7.51 -8.98 -15.74
C LEU A 374 -8.41 -8.97 -16.99
N LEU A 375 -7.85 -8.57 -18.14
CA LEU A 375 -8.62 -8.29 -19.35
C LEU A 375 -8.81 -9.51 -20.26
N ASN A 376 -7.88 -10.47 -20.27
CA ASN A 376 -7.88 -11.61 -21.18
C ASN A 376 -8.29 -12.93 -20.52
N GLY A 377 -8.52 -12.95 -19.22
CA GLY A 377 -9.05 -14.09 -18.47
C GLY A 377 -8.01 -15.07 -18.01
#